data_d310bb8c6104e7171b6cec7a9dad91aa
#
_entry.id   d310bb8c6104e7171b6cec7a9dad91aa
#
_cell.length_a   1.000
_cell.length_b   1.000
_cell.length_c   1.000
_cell.angle_alpha   90.00
_cell.angle_beta   90.00
_cell.angle_gamma   90.00
#
_symmetry.space_group_name_H-M   'P 1'
#
loop_
_entity.id
_entity.type
_entity.pdbx_description
1 polymer ?
#
loop_
_entity_poly.entity_id
_entity_poly.type
_entity_poly.pdbx_seq_one_letter_code
_entity_poly.pdbx_strand_id
1 'polypeptide(L)'
;VGLMIAGSLLKYWAVSTDFGGAVTSLSIGSWQVFSLKSQVLYATLGFAIFGVGIEMIGITANKAVVKWFRGKALALALGLNVAAGRIGTAIAMFGSLPFARAMGSPSAPLLVCLIMFCIGLLSFLVFCVMDRRYDRETETERPFDNEKTDEEEFRFSDIFRIARIKAFWYITILCVLFYSAVFPFLKYATELMIQKFHVSPEFAGSIPALLPFGNVLLTPLFGSIYDRKGRGATIMLIGSALLVIVHVLFSIPMLTSSWIAVVLIVLLGAAFSLVP
;
A
#
# COMPACT_ATOMS: atom_id res chain seq x y z
N VAL A 1 -2.90 12.81 -6.72
CA VAL A 1 -4.28 12.75 -6.19
C VAL A 1 -5.28 12.66 -7.34
N GLY A 2 -5.19 13.47 -8.41
CA GLY A 2 -6.11 13.42 -9.56
C GLY A 2 -6.24 12.04 -10.19
N LEU A 3 -5.13 11.32 -10.40
CA LEU A 3 -5.14 9.94 -10.90
C LEU A 3 -5.85 8.98 -9.93
N MET A 4 -5.71 9.17 -8.63
CA MET A 4 -6.42 8.35 -7.63
C MET A 4 -7.92 8.57 -7.70
N ILE A 5 -8.37 9.81 -7.88
CA ILE A 5 -9.79 10.15 -8.06
C ILE A 5 -10.31 9.54 -9.36
N ALA A 6 -9.60 9.73 -10.48
CA ALA A 6 -10.01 9.18 -11.78
C ALA A 6 -10.11 7.64 -11.74
N GLY A 7 -9.11 6.97 -11.18
CA GLY A 7 -9.11 5.51 -11.01
C GLY A 7 -10.22 5.02 -10.08
N SER A 8 -10.51 5.78 -9.01
CA SER A 8 -11.60 5.43 -8.08
C SER A 8 -12.98 5.66 -8.68
N LEU A 9 -13.16 6.72 -9.47
CA LEU A 9 -14.38 6.95 -10.24
C LEU A 9 -14.64 5.81 -11.22
N LEU A 10 -13.62 5.39 -11.96
CA LEU A 10 -13.75 4.29 -12.91
C LEU A 10 -14.10 2.97 -12.21
N LYS A 11 -13.48 2.69 -11.06
CA LYS A 11 -13.82 1.52 -10.23
C LYS A 11 -15.26 1.59 -9.72
N TYR A 12 -15.67 2.74 -9.19
CA TYR A 12 -17.02 2.93 -8.69
C TYR A 12 -18.05 2.74 -9.81
N TRP A 13 -17.84 3.37 -10.97
CA TRP A 13 -18.69 3.21 -12.13
C TRP A 13 -18.77 1.74 -12.59
N ALA A 14 -17.63 1.06 -12.67
CA ALA A 14 -17.57 -0.34 -13.09
C ALA A 14 -18.34 -1.28 -12.12
N VAL A 15 -18.31 -1.00 -10.81
CA VAL A 15 -18.98 -1.86 -9.82
C VAL A 15 -20.47 -1.49 -9.69
N SER A 16 -20.83 -0.22 -9.89
CA SER A 16 -22.23 0.26 -9.77
C SER A 16 -23.08 0.04 -11.03
N THR A 17 -22.46 -0.18 -12.19
CA THR A 17 -23.15 -0.36 -13.48
C THR A 17 -23.34 -1.83 -13.79
N ASP A 18 -24.55 -2.21 -14.17
CA ASP A 18 -24.82 -3.55 -14.71
C ASP A 18 -24.45 -3.60 -16.20
N PHE A 19 -23.48 -4.43 -16.54
CA PHE A 19 -23.01 -4.64 -17.92
C PHE A 19 -23.74 -5.81 -18.60
N GLY A 20 -24.83 -6.37 -18.02
CA GLY A 20 -25.60 -7.44 -18.63
C GLY A 20 -24.78 -8.71 -18.96
N GLY A 21 -23.69 -8.94 -18.23
CA GLY A 21 -22.78 -10.08 -18.51
C GLY A 21 -21.87 -9.89 -19.72
N ALA A 22 -21.77 -8.68 -20.29
CA ALA A 22 -20.89 -8.39 -21.43
C ALA A 22 -19.46 -8.85 -21.18
N VAL A 23 -18.87 -9.50 -22.17
CA VAL A 23 -17.48 -10.01 -22.15
C VAL A 23 -16.67 -9.23 -23.18
N THR A 24 -15.56 -8.67 -22.75
CA THR A 24 -14.56 -8.06 -23.62
C THR A 24 -13.43 -9.04 -23.84
N SER A 25 -13.16 -9.39 -25.09
CA SER A 25 -12.04 -10.25 -25.46
C SER A 25 -11.08 -9.50 -26.37
N LEU A 26 -9.79 -9.71 -26.16
CA LEU A 26 -8.73 -9.27 -27.06
C LEU A 26 -8.13 -10.49 -27.73
N SER A 27 -8.18 -10.52 -29.06
CA SER A 27 -7.54 -11.54 -29.87
C SER A 27 -6.54 -10.89 -30.82
N ILE A 28 -5.37 -11.49 -30.95
CA ILE A 28 -4.33 -11.09 -31.92
C ILE A 28 -4.19 -12.24 -32.88
N GLY A 29 -4.76 -12.09 -34.08
CA GLY A 29 -4.90 -13.18 -35.05
C GLY A 29 -5.79 -14.30 -34.54
N SER A 30 -5.30 -15.54 -34.54
CA SER A 30 -6.02 -16.72 -34.00
C SER A 30 -5.83 -16.94 -32.50
N TRP A 31 -5.03 -16.11 -31.82
CA TRP A 31 -4.73 -16.24 -30.39
C TRP A 31 -5.62 -15.31 -29.56
N GLN A 32 -6.42 -15.89 -28.67
CA GLN A 32 -7.16 -15.14 -27.68
C GLN A 32 -6.24 -14.81 -26.51
N VAL A 33 -5.87 -13.52 -26.38
CA VAL A 33 -4.95 -13.04 -25.33
C VAL A 33 -5.65 -13.02 -23.99
N PHE A 34 -6.87 -12.49 -23.93
CA PHE A 34 -7.73 -12.58 -22.76
C PHE A 34 -9.21 -12.50 -23.13
N SER A 35 -10.05 -13.02 -22.22
CA SER A 35 -11.49 -12.87 -22.24
C SER A 35 -11.95 -12.59 -20.81
N LEU A 36 -12.42 -11.38 -20.55
CA LEU A 36 -12.83 -10.93 -19.22
C LEU A 36 -14.23 -10.30 -19.30
N LYS A 37 -15.00 -10.43 -18.24
CA LYS A 37 -16.22 -9.64 -18.09
C LYS A 37 -15.87 -8.16 -18.19
N SER A 38 -16.61 -7.38 -18.96
CA SER A 38 -16.33 -5.95 -19.17
C SER A 38 -16.25 -5.19 -17.85
N GLN A 39 -17.10 -5.53 -16.87
CA GLN A 39 -17.05 -5.00 -15.52
C GLN A 39 -15.68 -5.20 -14.85
N VAL A 40 -15.11 -6.40 -14.96
CA VAL A 40 -13.79 -6.73 -14.37
C VAL A 40 -12.70 -5.94 -15.08
N LEU A 41 -12.77 -5.82 -16.40
CA LEU A 41 -11.81 -5.07 -17.19
C LEU A 41 -11.76 -3.60 -16.76
N TYR A 42 -12.92 -2.92 -16.70
CA TYR A 42 -12.97 -1.52 -16.28
C TYR A 42 -12.56 -1.33 -14.83
N ALA A 43 -12.94 -2.22 -13.92
CA ALA A 43 -12.50 -2.20 -12.54
C ALA A 43 -10.97 -2.35 -12.43
N THR A 44 -10.37 -3.23 -13.23
CA THR A 44 -8.91 -3.46 -13.28
C THR A 44 -8.18 -2.24 -13.84
N LEU A 45 -8.69 -1.64 -14.92
CA LEU A 45 -8.12 -0.40 -15.46
C LEU A 45 -8.19 0.75 -14.44
N GLY A 46 -9.33 0.89 -13.76
CA GLY A 46 -9.48 1.86 -12.69
C GLY A 46 -8.48 1.62 -11.55
N PHE A 47 -8.24 0.35 -11.20
CA PHE A 47 -7.25 0.00 -10.19
C PHE A 47 -5.81 0.28 -10.65
N ALA A 48 -5.49 0.06 -11.91
CA ALA A 48 -4.17 0.37 -12.46
C ALA A 48 -3.88 1.87 -12.44
N ILE A 49 -4.83 2.72 -12.89
CA ILE A 49 -4.72 4.18 -12.82
C ILE A 49 -4.56 4.65 -11.38
N PHE A 50 -5.35 4.10 -10.47
CA PHE A 50 -5.28 4.38 -9.03
C PHE A 50 -3.92 4.00 -8.46
N GLY A 51 -3.36 2.84 -8.84
CA GLY A 51 -2.07 2.36 -8.39
C GLY A 51 -0.92 3.31 -8.77
N VAL A 52 -0.89 3.80 -10.00
CA VAL A 52 0.07 4.83 -10.41
C VAL A 52 -0.04 6.07 -9.53
N GLY A 53 -1.27 6.52 -9.26
CA GLY A 53 -1.52 7.69 -8.40
C GLY A 53 -1.03 7.50 -6.96
N ILE A 54 -1.20 6.31 -6.39
CA ILE A 54 -0.80 6.03 -5.00
C ILE A 54 0.72 6.01 -4.83
N GLU A 55 1.44 5.45 -5.80
CA GLU A 55 2.91 5.44 -5.78
C GLU A 55 3.47 6.85 -5.90
N MET A 56 2.93 7.66 -6.81
CA MET A 56 3.34 9.05 -6.97
C MET A 56 3.12 9.87 -5.69
N ILE A 57 1.98 9.69 -5.01
CA ILE A 57 1.69 10.44 -3.79
C ILE A 57 2.54 9.97 -2.61
N GLY A 58 2.86 8.68 -2.53
CA GLY A 58 3.76 8.12 -1.53
C GLY A 58 5.16 8.76 -1.60
N ILE A 59 5.74 8.83 -2.80
CA ILE A 59 7.05 9.47 -3.02
C ILE A 59 6.99 10.96 -2.70
N THR A 60 5.94 11.66 -3.16
CA THR A 60 5.77 13.10 -2.95
C THR A 60 5.58 13.42 -1.46
N ALA A 61 4.76 12.65 -0.74
CA ALA A 61 4.54 12.84 0.68
C ALA A 61 5.84 12.67 1.49
N ASN A 62 6.62 11.62 1.19
CA ASN A 62 7.91 11.42 1.85
C ASN A 62 8.88 12.58 1.58
N LYS A 63 8.98 13.05 0.34
CA LYS A 63 9.80 14.23 -0.01
C LYS A 63 9.34 15.48 0.74
N ALA A 64 8.04 15.72 0.81
CA ALA A 64 7.47 16.85 1.55
C ALA A 64 7.80 16.76 3.05
N VAL A 65 7.64 15.59 3.67
CA VAL A 65 8.00 15.38 5.08
C VAL A 65 9.49 15.65 5.31
N VAL A 66 10.37 15.13 4.45
CA VAL A 66 11.82 15.38 4.56
C VAL A 66 12.13 16.87 4.44
N LYS A 67 11.50 17.58 3.50
CA LYS A 67 11.70 19.03 3.28
C LYS A 67 11.30 19.84 4.53
N TRP A 68 10.11 19.59 5.07
CA TRP A 68 9.55 20.39 6.18
C TRP A 68 10.15 20.06 7.55
N PHE A 69 10.61 18.82 7.74
CA PHE A 69 11.14 18.34 9.03
C PHE A 69 12.66 18.14 9.04
N ARG A 70 13.37 18.65 8.01
CA ARG A 70 14.83 18.57 7.95
C ARG A 70 15.45 19.24 9.18
N GLY A 71 16.22 18.46 9.94
CA GLY A 71 16.84 18.93 11.18
C GLY A 71 15.92 18.99 12.41
N LYS A 72 14.62 18.62 12.29
CA LYS A 72 13.65 18.67 13.40
C LYS A 72 12.77 17.41 13.38
N ALA A 73 13.04 16.45 14.26
CA ALA A 73 12.17 15.28 14.48
C ALA A 73 11.77 14.52 13.19
N LEU A 74 12.65 14.46 12.18
CA LEU A 74 12.37 13.84 10.88
C LEU A 74 11.91 12.39 11.00
N ALA A 75 12.58 11.59 11.84
CA ALA A 75 12.22 10.19 12.06
C ALA A 75 10.80 10.03 12.62
N LEU A 76 10.40 10.92 13.55
CA LEU A 76 9.04 10.94 14.10
C LEU A 76 8.01 11.28 13.01
N ALA A 77 8.28 12.30 12.18
CA ALA A 77 7.37 12.73 11.13
C ALA A 77 7.17 11.64 10.05
N LEU A 78 8.26 10.97 9.63
CA LEU A 78 8.20 9.83 8.72
C LEU A 78 7.45 8.65 9.35
N GLY A 79 7.72 8.36 10.63
CA GLY A 79 7.01 7.31 11.37
C GLY A 79 5.50 7.57 11.46
N LEU A 80 5.09 8.81 11.75
CA LEU A 80 3.68 9.20 11.78
C LEU A 80 3.02 9.10 10.39
N ASN A 81 3.72 9.46 9.33
CA ASN A 81 3.23 9.31 7.95
C ASN A 81 2.92 7.85 7.62
N VAL A 82 3.84 6.94 7.94
CA VAL A 82 3.63 5.49 7.74
C VAL A 82 2.50 4.98 8.64
N ALA A 83 2.47 5.36 9.91
CA ALA A 83 1.44 4.94 10.86
C ALA A 83 0.04 5.36 10.41
N ALA A 84 -0.13 6.59 9.92
CA ALA A 84 -1.41 7.07 9.37
C ALA A 84 -1.90 6.20 8.21
N GLY A 85 -1.01 5.84 7.28
CA GLY A 85 -1.35 4.93 6.17
C GLY A 85 -1.76 3.53 6.66
N ARG A 86 -1.08 2.99 7.67
CA ARG A 86 -1.42 1.67 8.25
C ARG A 86 -2.76 1.68 8.98
N ILE A 87 -3.05 2.75 9.74
CA ILE A 87 -4.34 2.94 10.40
C ILE A 87 -5.46 3.03 9.36
N GLY A 88 -5.27 3.80 8.28
CA GLY A 88 -6.24 3.89 7.19
C GLY A 88 -6.53 2.52 6.55
N THR A 89 -5.50 1.72 6.31
CA THR A 89 -5.65 0.35 5.80
C THR A 89 -6.44 -0.55 6.77
N ALA A 90 -6.13 -0.48 8.07
CA ALA A 90 -6.83 -1.25 9.09
C ALA A 90 -8.32 -0.89 9.16
N ILE A 91 -8.66 0.42 9.16
CA ILE A 91 -10.04 0.91 9.14
C ILE A 91 -10.77 0.43 7.88
N ALA A 92 -10.14 0.49 6.71
CA ALA A 92 -10.73 0.03 5.47
C ALA A 92 -11.01 -1.48 5.49
N MET A 93 -10.10 -2.29 5.98
CA MET A 93 -10.29 -3.75 6.08
C MET A 93 -11.37 -4.12 7.09
N PHE A 94 -11.38 -3.47 8.25
CA PHE A 94 -12.38 -3.71 9.29
C PHE A 94 -13.78 -3.27 8.86
N GLY A 95 -13.89 -2.08 8.25
CA GLY A 95 -15.17 -1.39 8.05
C GLY A 95 -15.84 -1.62 6.70
N SER A 96 -15.10 -1.99 5.63
CA SER A 96 -15.65 -2.00 4.27
C SER A 96 -16.78 -3.01 4.07
N LEU A 97 -16.66 -4.22 4.57
CA LEU A 97 -17.69 -5.26 4.40
C LEU A 97 -18.94 -4.99 5.25
N PRO A 98 -18.86 -4.68 6.57
CA PRO A 98 -20.01 -4.25 7.35
C PRO A 98 -20.73 -3.04 6.75
N PHE A 99 -19.98 -2.04 6.27
CA PHE A 99 -20.55 -0.86 5.66
C PHE A 99 -21.28 -1.17 4.34
N ALA A 100 -20.68 -2.00 3.46
CA ALA A 100 -21.32 -2.43 2.22
C ALA A 100 -22.65 -3.14 2.48
N ARG A 101 -22.72 -3.96 3.51
CA ARG A 101 -23.95 -4.67 3.92
C ARG A 101 -24.99 -3.73 4.51
N ALA A 102 -24.59 -2.83 5.40
CA ALA A 102 -25.49 -1.86 5.99
C ALA A 102 -26.15 -0.95 4.95
N MET A 103 -25.40 -0.62 3.89
CA MET A 103 -25.89 0.20 2.77
C MET A 103 -26.56 -0.62 1.66
N GLY A 104 -26.56 -1.95 1.75
CA GLY A 104 -27.13 -2.85 0.73
C GLY A 104 -26.43 -2.76 -0.64
N SER A 105 -25.20 -2.23 -0.70
CA SER A 105 -24.51 -2.00 -1.97
C SER A 105 -22.99 -2.26 -1.85
N PRO A 106 -22.41 -3.12 -2.70
CA PRO A 106 -20.97 -3.36 -2.72
C PRO A 106 -20.17 -2.15 -3.21
N SER A 107 -20.81 -1.18 -3.89
CA SER A 107 -20.15 0.05 -4.35
C SER A 107 -20.09 1.15 -3.28
N ALA A 108 -20.85 1.05 -2.19
CA ALA A 108 -20.89 2.07 -1.15
C ALA A 108 -19.51 2.38 -0.51
N PRO A 109 -18.67 1.42 -0.15
CA PRO A 109 -17.32 1.71 0.34
C PRO A 109 -16.45 2.46 -0.67
N LEU A 110 -16.61 2.18 -1.98
CA LEU A 110 -15.86 2.87 -3.03
C LEU A 110 -16.28 4.33 -3.15
N LEU A 111 -17.58 4.62 -2.96
CA LEU A 111 -18.08 6.00 -2.94
C LEU A 111 -17.50 6.79 -1.76
N VAL A 112 -17.46 6.19 -0.57
CA VAL A 112 -16.82 6.83 0.61
C VAL A 112 -15.35 7.11 0.35
N CYS A 113 -14.61 6.15 -0.20
CA CYS A 113 -13.21 6.35 -0.57
C CYS A 113 -13.06 7.51 -1.57
N LEU A 114 -13.94 7.59 -2.57
CA LEU A 114 -13.92 8.67 -3.56
C LEU A 114 -14.13 10.05 -2.91
N ILE A 115 -15.10 10.18 -1.99
CA ILE A 115 -15.33 11.40 -1.22
C ILE A 115 -14.09 11.77 -0.41
N MET A 116 -13.49 10.79 0.29
CA MET A 116 -12.26 11.01 1.06
C MET A 116 -11.10 11.50 0.16
N PHE A 117 -10.97 10.98 -1.07
CA PHE A 117 -9.95 11.47 -2.01
C PHE A 117 -10.22 12.89 -2.51
N CYS A 118 -11.48 13.27 -2.68
CA CYS A 118 -11.84 14.66 -2.99
C CYS A 118 -11.46 15.62 -1.84
N ILE A 119 -11.76 15.23 -0.60
CA ILE A 119 -11.32 15.99 0.59
C ILE A 119 -9.79 16.05 0.65
N GLY A 120 -9.12 14.92 0.38
CA GLY A 120 -7.66 14.85 0.31
C GLY A 120 -7.08 15.75 -0.78
N LEU A 121 -7.75 15.90 -1.92
CA LEU A 121 -7.32 16.84 -2.97
C LEU A 121 -7.40 18.29 -2.48
N LEU A 122 -8.49 18.68 -1.81
CA LEU A 122 -8.61 20.01 -1.24
C LEU A 122 -7.51 20.29 -0.21
N SER A 123 -7.25 19.34 0.69
CA SER A 123 -6.16 19.44 1.66
C SER A 123 -4.79 19.56 0.98
N PHE A 124 -4.58 18.82 -0.10
CA PHE A 124 -3.34 18.87 -0.88
C PHE A 124 -3.16 20.22 -1.59
N LEU A 125 -4.23 20.83 -2.10
CA LEU A 125 -4.17 22.16 -2.70
C LEU A 125 -3.76 23.22 -1.65
N VAL A 126 -4.33 23.14 -0.44
CA VAL A 126 -3.92 24.00 0.68
C VAL A 126 -2.43 23.78 1.01
N PHE A 127 -1.99 22.53 1.08
CA PHE A 127 -0.58 22.21 1.29
C PHE A 127 0.32 22.83 0.20
N CYS A 128 -0.05 22.77 -1.09
CA CYS A 128 0.71 23.38 -2.16
C CYS A 128 0.90 24.90 -2.00
N VAL A 129 -0.13 25.59 -1.48
CA VAL A 129 -0.03 27.02 -1.18
C VAL A 129 0.94 27.28 -0.02
N MET A 130 0.86 26.45 1.03
CA MET A 130 1.77 26.55 2.18
C MET A 130 3.22 26.25 1.78
N ASP A 131 3.43 25.22 0.95
CA ASP A 131 4.75 24.81 0.48
C ASP A 131 5.43 25.90 -0.36
N ARG A 132 4.66 26.56 -1.25
CA ARG A 132 5.16 27.73 -2.01
C ARG A 132 5.52 28.91 -1.13
N ARG A 133 4.78 29.14 -0.03
CA ARG A 133 5.13 30.20 0.94
C ARG A 133 6.42 29.86 1.66
N TYR A 134 6.54 28.62 2.12
CA TYR A 134 7.76 28.13 2.78
C TYR A 134 9.00 28.31 1.89
N ASP A 135 8.90 27.98 0.59
CA ASP A 135 10.01 28.15 -0.35
C ASP A 135 10.44 29.63 -0.46
N ARG A 136 9.47 30.53 -0.61
CA ARG A 136 9.76 31.97 -0.69
C ARG A 136 10.43 32.52 0.57
N GLU A 137 9.98 32.09 1.74
CA GLU A 137 10.55 32.53 3.02
C GLU A 137 11.99 31.99 3.17
N THR A 138 12.21 30.72 2.83
CA THR A 138 13.53 30.09 2.93
C THR A 138 14.52 30.64 1.90
N GLU A 139 14.09 30.98 0.69
CA GLU A 139 14.92 31.64 -0.33
C GLU A 139 15.33 33.07 0.13
N THR A 140 14.46 33.77 0.85
CA THR A 140 14.74 35.11 1.34
C THR A 140 15.74 35.09 2.51
N GLU A 141 15.72 34.05 3.35
CA GLU A 141 16.63 33.91 4.48
C GLU A 141 18.04 33.39 4.10
N ARG A 142 18.22 32.83 2.90
CA ARG A 142 19.50 32.28 2.39
C ARG A 142 19.97 32.93 1.11
N PRO A 143 20.26 34.25 1.07
CA PRO A 143 20.64 34.91 -0.19
C PRO A 143 22.02 34.52 -0.70
N PHE A 144 22.86 33.82 0.07
CA PHE A 144 24.29 33.60 -0.26
C PHE A 144 24.81 32.17 -0.02
N ASP A 145 23.99 31.21 0.32
CA ASP A 145 24.47 29.84 0.44
C ASP A 145 24.42 29.18 -0.96
N ASN A 146 25.53 29.36 -1.71
CA ASN A 146 25.82 28.69 -2.97
C ASN A 146 26.07 27.18 -2.84
N GLU A 147 25.70 26.56 -1.76
CA GLU A 147 25.39 25.14 -1.77
C GLU A 147 24.03 24.97 -2.51
N LYS A 148 24.06 25.12 -3.84
CA LYS A 148 23.25 24.27 -4.66
C LYS A 148 23.45 22.87 -4.09
N THR A 149 22.52 22.41 -3.27
CA THR A 149 22.30 20.98 -3.13
C THR A 149 22.22 20.55 -4.58
N ASP A 150 23.29 19.93 -5.07
CA ASP A 150 23.28 19.20 -6.32
C ASP A 150 22.16 18.15 -6.15
N GLU A 151 20.91 18.59 -6.39
CA GLU A 151 19.89 17.68 -6.84
C GLU A 151 20.45 17.19 -8.15
N GLU A 152 21.21 16.09 -8.09
CA GLU A 152 21.76 15.44 -9.27
C GLU A 152 20.60 15.30 -10.24
N GLU A 153 20.64 16.12 -11.30
CA GLU A 153 19.62 16.08 -12.34
C GLU A 153 19.53 14.64 -12.82
N PHE A 154 18.37 14.03 -12.67
CA PHE A 154 18.12 12.66 -13.08
C PHE A 154 18.52 12.49 -14.56
N ARG A 155 19.50 11.63 -14.81
CA ARG A 155 19.94 11.27 -16.15
C ARG A 155 19.52 9.84 -16.45
N PHE A 156 18.96 9.60 -17.62
CA PHE A 156 18.59 8.24 -18.04
C PHE A 156 19.77 7.25 -17.97
N SER A 157 21.01 7.74 -18.10
CA SER A 157 22.23 6.93 -17.90
C SER A 157 22.34 6.35 -16.49
N ASP A 158 21.75 7.00 -15.48
CA ASP A 158 21.81 6.54 -14.08
C ASP A 158 21.02 5.26 -13.86
N ILE A 159 19.93 5.06 -14.62
CA ILE A 159 19.17 3.79 -14.62
C ILE A 159 20.09 2.65 -15.03
N PHE A 160 20.86 2.80 -16.13
CA PHE A 160 21.78 1.77 -16.61
C PHE A 160 22.94 1.55 -15.64
N ARG A 161 23.42 2.62 -14.97
CA ARG A 161 24.46 2.52 -13.95
C ARG A 161 23.98 1.73 -12.74
N ILE A 162 22.77 2.03 -12.23
CA ILE A 162 22.16 1.31 -11.10
C ILE A 162 21.88 -0.15 -11.47
N ALA A 163 21.36 -0.42 -12.67
CA ALA A 163 21.07 -1.77 -13.15
C ALA A 163 22.31 -2.66 -13.29
N ARG A 164 23.52 -2.10 -13.33
CA ARG A 164 24.78 -2.86 -13.32
C ARG A 164 25.23 -3.30 -11.91
N ILE A 165 24.64 -2.75 -10.87
CA ILE A 165 25.00 -3.06 -9.49
C ILE A 165 24.29 -4.36 -9.07
N LYS A 166 25.06 -5.42 -8.77
CA LYS A 166 24.50 -6.72 -8.34
C LYS A 166 23.61 -6.60 -7.09
N ALA A 167 24.03 -5.80 -6.12
CA ALA A 167 23.28 -5.58 -4.89
C ALA A 167 21.88 -5.00 -5.16
N PHE A 168 21.72 -4.15 -6.17
CA PHE A 168 20.43 -3.63 -6.59
C PHE A 168 19.46 -4.76 -6.97
N TRP A 169 19.90 -5.74 -7.76
CA TRP A 169 19.07 -6.88 -8.15
C TRP A 169 18.68 -7.78 -7.00
N TYR A 170 19.58 -8.04 -6.06
CA TYR A 170 19.24 -8.84 -4.87
C TYR A 170 18.15 -8.17 -4.03
N ILE A 171 18.27 -6.86 -3.79
CA ILE A 171 17.26 -6.10 -3.06
C ILE A 171 15.94 -6.03 -3.86
N THR A 172 16.01 -5.76 -5.16
CA THR A 172 14.83 -5.68 -6.03
C THR A 172 14.07 -7.00 -6.06
N ILE A 173 14.77 -8.13 -6.25
CA ILE A 173 14.14 -9.46 -6.27
C ILE A 173 13.52 -9.77 -4.90
N LEU A 174 14.22 -9.47 -3.81
CA LEU A 174 13.68 -9.65 -2.45
C LEU A 174 12.39 -8.84 -2.28
N CYS A 175 12.37 -7.56 -2.67
CA CYS A 175 11.19 -6.73 -2.61
C CYS A 175 10.04 -7.29 -3.46
N VAL A 176 10.31 -7.67 -4.71
CA VAL A 176 9.28 -8.23 -5.61
C VAL A 176 8.68 -9.50 -5.01
N LEU A 177 9.50 -10.44 -4.55
CA LEU A 177 9.01 -11.70 -3.98
C LEU A 177 8.25 -11.48 -2.67
N PHE A 178 8.75 -10.60 -1.80
CA PHE A 178 8.11 -10.26 -0.54
C PHE A 178 6.73 -9.63 -0.74
N TYR A 179 6.64 -8.60 -1.57
CA TYR A 179 5.38 -7.92 -1.84
C TYR A 179 4.40 -8.80 -2.64
N SER A 180 4.90 -9.69 -3.51
CA SER A 180 4.08 -10.68 -4.21
C SER A 180 3.42 -11.70 -3.28
N ALA A 181 4.00 -11.95 -2.11
CA ALA A 181 3.38 -12.80 -1.09
C ALA A 181 2.35 -12.04 -0.25
N VAL A 182 2.66 -10.80 0.16
CA VAL A 182 1.85 -10.05 1.13
C VAL A 182 0.62 -9.39 0.49
N PHE A 183 0.77 -8.70 -0.64
CA PHE A 183 -0.33 -7.93 -1.20
C PHE A 183 -1.49 -8.78 -1.75
N PRO A 184 -1.26 -9.87 -2.49
CA PRO A 184 -2.36 -10.76 -2.88
C PRO A 184 -3.05 -11.36 -1.67
N PHE A 185 -2.30 -11.77 -0.63
CA PHE A 185 -2.88 -12.26 0.60
C PHE A 185 -3.83 -11.21 1.22
N LEU A 186 -3.40 -9.97 1.39
CA LEU A 186 -4.24 -8.90 1.93
C LEU A 186 -5.52 -8.66 1.12
N LYS A 187 -5.46 -8.81 -0.21
CA LYS A 187 -6.62 -8.64 -1.09
C LYS A 187 -7.69 -9.70 -0.87
N TYR A 188 -7.28 -10.93 -0.60
CA TYR A 188 -8.18 -12.07 -0.42
C TYR A 188 -8.34 -12.49 1.04
N ALA A 189 -7.69 -11.81 1.98
CA ALA A 189 -7.67 -12.19 3.39
C ALA A 189 -9.07 -12.29 4.01
N THR A 190 -9.95 -11.32 3.74
CA THR A 190 -11.34 -11.32 4.24
C THR A 190 -12.11 -12.53 3.72
N GLU A 191 -11.98 -12.84 2.43
CA GLU A 191 -12.64 -14.01 1.83
C GLU A 191 -12.07 -15.31 2.41
N LEU A 192 -10.76 -15.39 2.62
CA LEU A 192 -10.10 -16.51 3.27
C LEU A 192 -10.64 -16.74 4.69
N MET A 193 -10.91 -15.66 5.45
CA MET A 193 -11.50 -15.77 6.78
C MET A 193 -12.90 -16.39 6.74
N ILE A 194 -13.70 -16.01 5.75
CA ILE A 194 -15.07 -16.55 5.58
C ILE A 194 -15.01 -18.02 5.13
N GLN A 195 -14.30 -18.31 4.06
CA GLN A 195 -14.35 -19.61 3.38
C GLN A 195 -13.60 -20.71 4.14
N LYS A 196 -12.44 -20.40 4.69
CA LYS A 196 -11.60 -21.41 5.36
C LYS A 196 -11.79 -21.47 6.87
N PHE A 197 -11.86 -20.31 7.51
CA PHE A 197 -11.91 -20.22 8.98
C PHE A 197 -13.33 -20.03 9.52
N HIS A 198 -14.33 -20.02 8.64
CA HIS A 198 -15.76 -19.91 8.98
C HIS A 198 -16.08 -18.72 9.88
N VAL A 199 -15.33 -17.64 9.74
CA VAL A 199 -15.59 -16.38 10.45
C VAL A 199 -16.84 -15.74 9.87
N SER A 200 -17.73 -15.24 10.73
CA SER A 200 -18.92 -14.55 10.23
C SER A 200 -18.53 -13.33 9.39
N PRO A 201 -19.26 -13.05 8.31
CA PRO A 201 -18.91 -11.98 7.39
C PRO A 201 -18.82 -10.58 8.04
N GLU A 202 -19.51 -10.36 9.18
CA GLU A 202 -19.40 -9.10 9.92
C GLU A 202 -18.01 -8.90 10.53
N PHE A 203 -17.38 -10.00 10.97
CA PHE A 203 -16.07 -9.97 11.62
C PHE A 203 -14.92 -10.43 10.72
N ALA A 204 -15.21 -10.88 9.50
CA ALA A 204 -14.19 -11.42 8.61
C ALA A 204 -13.06 -10.43 8.23
N GLY A 205 -13.37 -9.13 8.22
CA GLY A 205 -12.36 -8.09 7.98
C GLY A 205 -11.56 -7.70 9.22
N SER A 206 -12.04 -8.02 10.44
CA SER A 206 -11.38 -7.60 11.68
C SER A 206 -10.07 -8.36 11.92
N ILE A 207 -10.01 -9.64 11.58
CA ILE A 207 -8.80 -10.46 11.77
C ILE A 207 -7.68 -9.96 10.84
N PRO A 208 -7.86 -9.85 9.51
CA PRO A 208 -6.83 -9.28 8.64
C PRO A 208 -6.42 -7.84 8.99
N ALA A 209 -7.34 -7.03 9.55
CA ALA A 209 -7.03 -5.67 9.99
C ALA A 209 -5.98 -5.61 11.12
N LEU A 210 -5.80 -6.69 11.88
CA LEU A 210 -4.74 -6.80 12.89
C LEU A 210 -3.34 -6.65 12.28
N LEU A 211 -3.14 -7.05 11.01
CA LEU A 211 -1.84 -6.96 10.35
C LEU A 211 -1.38 -5.50 10.20
N PRO A 212 -2.09 -4.60 9.49
CA PRO A 212 -1.67 -3.22 9.36
C PRO A 212 -1.72 -2.47 10.69
N PHE A 213 -2.66 -2.81 11.59
CA PHE A 213 -2.72 -2.20 12.91
C PHE A 213 -1.53 -2.61 13.78
N GLY A 214 -1.15 -3.89 13.77
CA GLY A 214 0.02 -4.40 14.47
C GLY A 214 1.33 -3.77 13.96
N ASN A 215 1.42 -3.49 12.67
CA ASN A 215 2.61 -2.85 12.08
C ASN A 215 2.87 -1.45 12.63
N VAL A 216 1.84 -0.71 13.05
CA VAL A 216 2.02 0.61 13.70
C VAL A 216 2.88 0.49 14.95
N LEU A 217 2.76 -0.60 15.69
CA LEU A 217 3.51 -0.86 16.92
C LEU A 217 4.82 -1.62 16.67
N LEU A 218 4.78 -2.64 15.80
CA LEU A 218 5.91 -3.54 15.58
C LEU A 218 7.01 -2.91 14.73
N THR A 219 6.68 -2.06 13.75
CA THR A 219 7.68 -1.43 12.88
C THR A 219 8.66 -0.54 13.67
N PRO A 220 8.23 0.37 14.57
CA PRO A 220 9.17 1.13 15.40
C PRO A 220 9.99 0.25 16.34
N LEU A 221 9.37 -0.81 16.89
CA LEU A 221 10.04 -1.75 17.78
C LEU A 221 11.20 -2.46 17.05
N PHE A 222 10.92 -3.04 15.89
CA PHE A 222 11.95 -3.73 15.11
C PHE A 222 12.98 -2.77 14.50
N GLY A 223 12.58 -1.55 14.10
CA GLY A 223 13.47 -0.48 13.70
C GLY A 223 14.48 -0.14 14.81
N SER A 224 14.01 0.00 16.05
CA SER A 224 14.89 0.24 17.20
C SER A 224 15.87 -0.93 17.46
N ILE A 225 15.44 -2.18 17.26
CA ILE A 225 16.31 -3.36 17.36
C ILE A 225 17.37 -3.35 16.23
N TYR A 226 16.95 -2.96 15.02
CA TYR A 226 17.84 -2.81 13.88
C TYR A 226 18.94 -1.77 14.16
N ASP A 227 18.55 -0.58 14.64
CA ASP A 227 19.49 0.51 14.93
C ASP A 227 20.52 0.12 16.01
N ARG A 228 20.07 -0.62 17.02
CA ARG A 228 20.96 -1.05 18.12
C ARG A 228 21.90 -2.20 17.74
N LYS A 229 21.45 -3.16 16.93
CA LYS A 229 22.21 -4.39 16.62
C LYS A 229 22.92 -4.36 15.26
N GLY A 230 22.54 -3.47 14.34
CA GLY A 230 23.17 -3.29 13.03
C GLY A 230 23.11 -4.50 12.08
N ARG A 231 22.28 -5.51 12.37
CA ARG A 231 22.19 -6.78 11.62
C ARG A 231 20.97 -6.84 10.69
N GLY A 232 20.83 -5.86 9.82
CA GLY A 232 19.65 -5.73 8.94
C GLY A 232 19.40 -6.95 8.08
N ALA A 233 20.42 -7.47 7.41
CA ALA A 233 20.27 -8.66 6.58
C ALA A 233 19.74 -9.88 7.35
N THR A 234 20.18 -10.07 8.60
CA THR A 234 19.69 -11.16 9.45
C THR A 234 18.22 -10.98 9.82
N ILE A 235 17.81 -9.74 10.13
CA ILE A 235 16.42 -9.41 10.47
C ILE A 235 15.52 -9.63 9.25
N MET A 236 15.94 -9.19 8.07
CA MET A 236 15.21 -9.43 6.82
C MET A 236 15.09 -10.92 6.50
N LEU A 237 16.15 -11.71 6.74
CA LEU A 237 16.12 -13.17 6.54
C LEU A 237 15.11 -13.84 7.48
N ILE A 238 15.09 -13.45 8.76
CA ILE A 238 14.14 -13.97 9.74
C ILE A 238 12.69 -13.59 9.33
N GLY A 239 12.46 -12.34 8.93
CA GLY A 239 11.15 -11.89 8.44
C GLY A 239 10.67 -12.67 7.22
N SER A 240 11.57 -12.89 6.25
CA SER A 240 11.24 -13.65 5.03
C SER A 240 10.97 -15.13 5.35
N ALA A 241 11.76 -15.75 6.23
CA ALA A 241 11.54 -17.13 6.66
C ALA A 241 10.18 -17.27 7.39
N LEU A 242 9.87 -16.33 8.29
CA LEU A 242 8.59 -16.30 8.99
C LEU A 242 7.41 -16.12 8.01
N LEU A 243 7.57 -15.26 7.00
CA LEU A 243 6.58 -15.08 5.93
C LEU A 243 6.27 -16.41 5.22
N VAL A 244 7.30 -17.15 4.83
CA VAL A 244 7.15 -18.45 4.16
C VAL A 244 6.44 -19.44 5.09
N ILE A 245 6.87 -19.55 6.35
CA ILE A 245 6.25 -20.45 7.33
C ILE A 245 4.75 -20.15 7.49
N VAL A 246 4.39 -18.89 7.64
CA VAL A 246 2.99 -18.47 7.81
C VAL A 246 2.15 -18.82 6.57
N HIS A 247 2.66 -18.59 5.36
CA HIS A 247 1.93 -18.93 4.13
C HIS A 247 1.77 -20.44 3.96
N VAL A 248 2.79 -21.24 4.33
CA VAL A 248 2.69 -22.70 4.34
C VAL A 248 1.60 -23.14 5.33
N LEU A 249 1.56 -22.56 6.54
CA LEU A 249 0.52 -22.88 7.52
C LEU A 249 -0.87 -22.45 7.03
N PHE A 250 -0.99 -21.30 6.36
CA PHE A 250 -2.25 -20.94 5.71
C PHE A 250 -2.67 -21.89 4.58
N SER A 251 -1.74 -22.61 3.97
CA SER A 251 -2.04 -23.60 2.91
C SER A 251 -2.57 -24.93 3.45
N ILE A 252 -2.35 -25.25 4.73
CA ILE A 252 -2.77 -26.53 5.33
C ILE A 252 -4.30 -26.55 5.49
N PRO A 253 -5.05 -27.46 4.83
CA PRO A 253 -6.53 -27.48 4.87
C PRO A 253 -7.10 -27.75 6.26
N MET A 254 -6.40 -28.52 7.08
CA MET A 254 -6.87 -28.94 8.41
C MET A 254 -6.89 -27.79 9.45
N LEU A 255 -6.18 -26.70 9.19
CA LEU A 255 -6.10 -25.55 10.10
C LEU A 255 -7.27 -24.60 9.81
N THR A 256 -8.43 -24.85 10.43
CA THR A 256 -9.68 -24.10 10.18
C THR A 256 -10.15 -23.25 11.36
N SER A 257 -9.48 -23.33 12.52
CA SER A 257 -9.88 -22.59 13.71
C SER A 257 -9.60 -21.08 13.56
N SER A 258 -10.57 -20.23 13.93
CA SER A 258 -10.44 -18.77 13.91
C SER A 258 -9.28 -18.27 14.79
N TRP A 259 -8.98 -18.94 15.90
CA TRP A 259 -7.83 -18.61 16.73
C TRP A 259 -6.50 -18.83 16.02
N ILE A 260 -6.39 -19.88 15.21
CA ILE A 260 -5.22 -20.12 14.38
C ILE A 260 -5.07 -19.00 13.37
N ALA A 261 -6.17 -18.54 12.76
CA ALA A 261 -6.14 -17.41 11.85
C ALA A 261 -5.59 -16.14 12.52
N VAL A 262 -6.03 -15.81 13.73
CA VAL A 262 -5.52 -14.68 14.51
C VAL A 262 -4.02 -14.79 14.75
N VAL A 263 -3.55 -15.94 15.23
CA VAL A 263 -2.11 -16.15 15.47
C VAL A 263 -1.29 -16.02 14.20
N LEU A 264 -1.76 -16.60 13.09
CA LEU A 264 -1.07 -16.52 11.81
C LEU A 264 -1.03 -15.10 11.26
N ILE A 265 -2.09 -14.30 11.42
CA ILE A 265 -2.13 -12.89 11.02
C ILE A 265 -1.17 -12.05 11.86
N VAL A 266 -1.10 -12.29 13.17
CA VAL A 266 -0.15 -11.59 14.06
C VAL A 266 1.29 -11.93 13.66
N LEU A 267 1.59 -13.19 13.39
CA LEU A 267 2.90 -13.64 12.90
C LEU A 267 3.22 -13.03 11.52
N LEU A 268 2.22 -12.94 10.63
CA LEU A 268 2.39 -12.29 9.33
C LEU A 268 2.68 -10.80 9.49
N GLY A 269 2.02 -10.13 10.43
CA GLY A 269 2.29 -8.73 10.78
C GLY A 269 3.71 -8.54 11.32
N ALA A 270 4.18 -9.45 12.16
CA ALA A 270 5.56 -9.45 12.64
C ALA A 270 6.55 -9.64 11.48
N ALA A 271 6.31 -10.62 10.59
CA ALA A 271 7.12 -10.84 9.40
C ALA A 271 7.19 -9.59 8.51
N PHE A 272 6.04 -8.93 8.30
CA PHE A 272 5.96 -7.71 7.50
C PHE A 272 6.70 -6.51 8.13
N SER A 273 6.75 -6.45 9.46
CA SER A 273 7.46 -5.38 10.17
C SER A 273 8.98 -5.62 10.27
N LEU A 274 9.45 -6.86 10.04
CA LEU A 274 10.88 -7.21 10.03
C LEU A 274 11.56 -6.94 8.68
N VAL A 275 10.79 -6.79 7.60
CA VAL A 275 11.29 -6.50 6.24
C VAL A 275 10.73 -5.13 5.85
N PRO A 276 11.47 -4.05 6.13
CA PRO A 276 11.03 -2.69 5.86
C PRO A 276 11.05 -2.35 4.37
#